data_aaeb36124ff7dc2be2476d93f0dd105f
#
_entry.id   aaeb36124ff7dc2be2476d93f0dd105f
#
_cell.length_a   1.000
_cell.length_b   1.000
_cell.length_c   1.000
_cell.angle_alpha   90.00
_cell.angle_beta   90.00
_cell.angle_gamma   90.00
#
_symmetry.space_group_name_H-M   'P 1'
#
loop_
_entity.id
_entity.type
_entity.pdbx_description
1 polymer ?
#
loop_
_entity_poly.entity_id
_entity_poly.type
_entity_poly.pdbx_seq_one_letter_code
_entity_poly.pdbx_strand_id
1 'polypeptide(L)'
;MKIGFIGAGNVTRTIGRHLMTAGHTIVVSNSRGPETLGDFVADLGPGVIAGTREQAAECDVVVLATHWVNVPEALKGIDWRGRILVDATNAHIDPKPDVSLAGVTRSRAALKLKGRTSSEIVAEMAAGARLVKSISNMPMAWIQDFSPNKPRSVIFTSGDDAQAKQIVIELINSTGLVAIDLGSLAIGGAMHEVGAPLSGVELHFVRRLR
;
A
#
# COMPACT_ATOMS: atom_id res chain seq x y z
N MET A 1 9.92 -1.68 13.56
CA MET A 1 10.50 -1.72 12.20
C MET A 1 10.52 -0.31 11.62
N LYS A 2 11.40 -0.08 10.66
CA LYS A 2 11.46 1.17 9.89
C LYS A 2 10.75 0.94 8.55
N ILE A 3 9.70 1.71 8.26
CA ILE A 3 8.85 1.54 7.08
C ILE A 3 9.05 2.74 6.16
N GLY A 4 9.43 2.49 4.91
CA GLY A 4 9.58 3.52 3.89
C GLY A 4 8.31 3.68 3.05
N PHE A 5 7.92 4.90 2.76
CA PHE A 5 6.85 5.18 1.82
C PHE A 5 7.39 5.95 0.61
N ILE A 6 7.18 5.40 -0.56
CA ILE A 6 7.40 6.08 -1.83
C ILE A 6 6.06 6.65 -2.31
N GLY A 7 5.85 7.91 -1.99
CA GLY A 7 4.60 8.64 -2.17
C GLY A 7 4.08 9.21 -0.85
N ALA A 8 3.55 10.43 -0.88
CA ALA A 8 3.05 11.17 0.27
C ALA A 8 1.57 11.55 0.06
N GLY A 9 0.74 10.53 -0.17
CA GLY A 9 -0.69 10.67 -0.41
C GLY A 9 -1.56 10.12 0.73
N ASN A 10 -2.85 9.89 0.44
CA ASN A 10 -3.83 9.37 1.40
C ASN A 10 -3.45 7.99 1.96
N VAL A 11 -2.88 7.09 1.14
CA VAL A 11 -2.41 5.78 1.61
C VAL A 11 -1.36 5.96 2.68
N THR A 12 -0.33 6.76 2.42
CA THR A 12 0.75 7.04 3.37
C THR A 12 0.24 7.70 4.64
N ARG A 13 -0.70 8.65 4.51
CA ARG A 13 -1.31 9.33 5.66
C ARG A 13 -2.08 8.36 6.55
N THR A 14 -2.93 7.53 5.97
CA THR A 14 -3.78 6.61 6.72
C THR A 14 -2.98 5.45 7.29
N ILE A 15 -2.27 4.72 6.45
CA ILE A 15 -1.50 3.54 6.88
C ILE A 15 -0.31 3.94 7.76
N GLY A 16 0.33 5.08 7.47
CA GLY A 16 1.39 5.62 8.32
C GLY A 16 0.93 5.87 9.75
N ARG A 17 -0.27 6.46 9.95
CA ARG A 17 -0.85 6.63 11.30
C ARG A 17 -1.09 5.30 12.00
N HIS A 18 -1.66 4.31 11.31
CA HIS A 18 -1.82 2.97 11.86
C HIS A 18 -0.49 2.36 12.30
N LEU A 19 0.53 2.44 11.45
CA LEU A 19 1.85 1.91 11.73
C LEU A 19 2.56 2.63 12.88
N MET A 20 2.44 3.95 12.97
CA MET A 20 3.00 4.73 14.09
C MET A 20 2.32 4.37 15.41
N THR A 21 1.00 4.23 15.42
CA THR A 21 0.26 3.78 16.61
C THR A 21 0.70 2.38 17.05
N ALA A 22 1.12 1.54 16.10
CA ALA A 22 1.71 0.22 16.36
C ALA A 22 3.21 0.27 16.74
N GLY A 23 3.81 1.46 16.89
CA GLY A 23 5.19 1.65 17.35
C GLY A 23 6.25 1.53 16.25
N HIS A 24 5.89 1.69 14.97
CA HIS A 24 6.83 1.70 13.86
C HIS A 24 7.32 3.13 13.53
N THR A 25 8.53 3.23 12.98
CA THR A 25 9.08 4.50 12.46
C THR A 25 8.84 4.58 10.96
N ILE A 26 8.46 5.78 10.48
CA ILE A 26 8.09 6.02 9.09
C ILE A 26 9.10 6.94 8.41
N VAL A 27 9.56 6.58 7.22
CA VAL A 27 10.28 7.47 6.29
C VAL A 27 9.36 7.74 5.10
N VAL A 28 9.03 8.99 4.86
CA VAL A 28 8.14 9.39 3.75
C VAL A 28 8.94 10.11 2.69
N SER A 29 8.73 9.75 1.44
CA SER A 29 9.30 10.43 0.29
C SER A 29 8.24 10.83 -0.73
N ASN A 30 8.56 11.84 -1.53
CA ASN A 30 7.78 12.25 -2.70
C ASN A 30 8.71 12.59 -3.87
N SER A 31 8.14 12.93 -5.04
CA SER A 31 8.91 13.29 -6.23
C SER A 31 9.51 14.70 -6.20
N ARG A 32 9.17 15.54 -5.20
CA ARG A 32 9.57 16.93 -5.11
C ARG A 32 10.70 17.20 -4.10
N GLY A 33 11.09 16.17 -3.34
CA GLY A 33 12.12 16.24 -2.33
C GLY A 33 11.61 16.42 -0.89
N PRO A 34 12.42 16.00 0.11
CA PRO A 34 12.04 15.98 1.52
C PRO A 34 11.69 17.37 2.09
N GLU A 35 12.26 18.43 1.54
CA GLU A 35 11.99 19.83 1.93
C GLU A 35 10.53 20.26 1.71
N THR A 36 9.80 19.54 0.84
CA THR A 36 8.38 19.81 0.57
C THR A 36 7.43 19.02 1.48
N LEU A 37 7.97 18.23 2.40
CA LEU A 37 7.19 17.32 3.25
C LEU A 37 6.96 17.85 4.68
N GLY A 38 7.37 19.08 5.01
CA GLY A 38 7.28 19.63 6.35
C GLY A 38 5.88 19.56 6.94
N ASP A 39 4.87 20.08 6.25
CA ASP A 39 3.47 20.04 6.71
C ASP A 39 2.92 18.60 6.80
N PHE A 40 3.32 17.73 5.86
CA PHE A 40 2.89 16.34 5.84
C PHE A 40 3.42 15.57 7.06
N VAL A 41 4.69 15.78 7.41
CA VAL A 41 5.34 15.17 8.58
C VAL A 41 4.74 15.72 9.87
N ALA A 42 4.52 17.05 9.94
CA ALA A 42 3.91 17.71 11.10
C ALA A 42 2.49 17.18 11.38
N ASP A 43 1.68 16.96 10.33
CA ASP A 43 0.33 16.41 10.46
C ASP A 43 0.32 14.93 10.93
N LEU A 44 1.30 14.14 10.53
CA LEU A 44 1.42 12.75 10.97
C LEU A 44 1.95 12.62 12.39
N GLY A 45 2.81 13.54 12.82
CA GLY A 45 3.33 13.60 14.17
C GLY A 45 4.71 12.95 14.38
N PRO A 46 5.15 12.81 15.64
CA PRO A 46 6.48 12.30 15.97
C PRO A 46 6.65 10.84 15.53
N GLY A 47 7.84 10.51 15.01
CA GLY A 47 8.14 9.18 14.45
C GLY A 47 8.09 9.11 12.93
N VAL A 48 7.73 10.22 12.27
CA VAL A 48 7.79 10.36 10.81
C VAL A 48 9.00 11.21 10.42
N ILE A 49 9.73 10.76 9.42
CA ILE A 49 10.92 11.40 8.88
C ILE A 49 10.68 11.71 7.42
N ALA A 50 10.86 12.96 7.01
CA ALA A 50 10.95 13.32 5.59
C ALA A 50 12.29 12.80 5.05
N GLY A 51 12.24 12.05 3.95
CA GLY A 51 13.42 11.48 3.33
C GLY A 51 13.36 11.51 1.80
N THR A 52 14.48 11.19 1.18
CA THR A 52 14.53 10.95 -0.25
C THR A 52 13.90 9.59 -0.59
N ARG A 53 13.61 9.37 -1.85
CA ARG A 53 13.13 8.09 -2.35
C ARG A 53 14.09 6.94 -2.02
N GLU A 54 15.38 7.18 -2.16
CA GLU A 54 16.46 6.23 -1.85
C GLU A 54 16.46 5.89 -0.35
N GLN A 55 16.35 6.90 0.52
CA GLN A 55 16.26 6.68 1.97
C GLN A 55 15.01 5.89 2.39
N ALA A 56 13.87 6.14 1.72
CA ALA A 56 12.67 5.33 1.94
C ALA A 56 12.87 3.89 1.45
N ALA A 57 13.56 3.69 0.32
CA ALA A 57 13.85 2.38 -0.24
C ALA A 57 14.85 1.55 0.59
N GLU A 58 15.59 2.15 1.51
CA GLU A 58 16.51 1.44 2.42
C GLU A 58 15.85 0.90 3.70
N CYS A 59 14.56 1.15 3.89
CA CYS A 59 13.83 0.67 5.05
C CYS A 59 13.57 -0.85 5.02
N ASP A 60 13.17 -1.42 6.17
CA ASP A 60 12.90 -2.86 6.33
C ASP A 60 11.78 -3.35 5.40
N VAL A 61 10.72 -2.55 5.28
CA VAL A 61 9.59 -2.73 4.36
C VAL A 61 9.34 -1.40 3.66
N VAL A 62 9.13 -1.44 2.36
CA VAL A 62 8.86 -0.25 1.55
C VAL A 62 7.45 -0.34 0.97
N VAL A 63 6.66 0.71 1.12
CA VAL A 63 5.32 0.81 0.56
C VAL A 63 5.33 1.75 -0.64
N LEU A 64 5.01 1.23 -1.81
CA LEU A 64 4.81 2.00 -3.04
C LEU A 64 3.37 2.57 -3.04
N ALA A 65 3.24 3.85 -2.75
CA ALA A 65 1.97 4.54 -2.56
C ALA A 65 1.84 5.77 -3.48
N THR A 66 2.07 5.57 -4.76
CA THR A 66 1.99 6.59 -5.80
C THR A 66 0.92 6.26 -6.84
N HIS A 67 0.59 7.22 -7.72
CA HIS A 67 -0.28 6.95 -8.86
C HIS A 67 0.41 6.04 -9.88
N TRP A 68 -0.36 5.17 -10.54
CA TRP A 68 0.14 4.19 -11.50
C TRP A 68 1.07 4.79 -12.56
N VAL A 69 0.72 5.94 -13.10
CA VAL A 69 1.52 6.64 -14.12
C VAL A 69 2.93 7.03 -13.65
N ASN A 70 3.13 7.15 -12.36
CA ASN A 70 4.41 7.52 -11.76
C ASN A 70 5.24 6.32 -11.29
N VAL A 71 4.69 5.09 -11.34
CA VAL A 71 5.37 3.88 -10.86
C VAL A 71 6.73 3.67 -11.52
N PRO A 72 6.87 3.77 -12.85
CA PRO A 72 8.16 3.57 -13.50
C PRO A 72 9.25 4.51 -12.98
N GLU A 73 8.94 5.80 -12.83
CA GLU A 73 9.91 6.78 -12.32
C GLU A 73 10.16 6.61 -10.81
N ALA A 74 9.13 6.23 -10.06
CA ALA A 74 9.25 5.98 -8.63
C ALA A 74 10.18 4.80 -8.29
N LEU A 75 10.28 3.81 -9.17
CA LEU A 75 11.11 2.61 -8.96
C LEU A 75 12.48 2.67 -9.65
N LYS A 76 12.66 3.62 -10.57
CA LYS A 76 13.84 3.72 -11.41
C LYS A 76 15.15 3.85 -10.61
N GLY A 77 16.11 2.98 -10.88
CA GLY A 77 17.45 3.04 -10.31
C GLY A 77 17.58 2.64 -8.86
N ILE A 78 16.52 2.12 -8.23
CA ILE A 78 16.59 1.57 -6.87
C ILE A 78 17.18 0.15 -6.94
N ASP A 79 18.22 -0.09 -6.17
CA ASP A 79 18.78 -1.43 -5.94
C ASP A 79 18.06 -2.09 -4.75
N TRP A 80 17.15 -3.02 -5.04
CA TRP A 80 16.25 -3.61 -4.04
C TRP A 80 16.94 -4.61 -3.10
N ARG A 81 17.93 -5.34 -3.54
CA ARG A 81 18.73 -6.29 -2.71
C ARG A 81 17.88 -7.24 -1.85
N GLY A 82 16.80 -7.75 -2.39
CA GLY A 82 15.87 -8.64 -1.66
C GLY A 82 14.98 -7.94 -0.63
N ARG A 83 14.89 -6.60 -0.61
CA ARG A 83 13.98 -5.87 0.28
C ARG A 83 12.52 -6.13 -0.07
N ILE A 84 11.66 -6.00 0.92
CA ILE A 84 10.23 -6.19 0.74
C ILE A 84 9.63 -4.89 0.17
N LEU A 85 8.95 -5.01 -0.97
CA LEU A 85 8.19 -3.94 -1.58
C LEU A 85 6.69 -4.27 -1.52
N VAL A 86 5.93 -3.48 -0.78
CA VAL A 86 4.47 -3.55 -0.76
C VAL A 86 3.91 -2.67 -1.87
N ASP A 87 3.28 -3.28 -2.86
CA ASP A 87 2.57 -2.56 -3.91
C ASP A 87 1.14 -2.21 -3.45
N ALA A 88 0.95 -0.94 -3.11
CA ALA A 88 -0.36 -0.36 -2.79
C ALA A 88 -0.98 0.38 -3.99
N THR A 89 -0.42 0.23 -5.19
CA THR A 89 -0.91 0.90 -6.40
C THR A 89 -2.04 0.11 -7.07
N ASN A 90 -2.72 0.78 -7.98
CA ASN A 90 -3.70 0.16 -8.86
C ASN A 90 -3.51 0.69 -10.28
N ALA A 91 -3.49 -0.19 -11.28
CA ALA A 91 -3.40 0.17 -12.68
C ALA A 91 -4.73 0.72 -13.19
N HIS A 92 -4.93 2.01 -13.07
CA HIS A 92 -6.10 2.71 -13.59
C HIS A 92 -5.69 4.02 -14.25
N ILE A 93 -6.52 4.46 -15.19
CA ILE A 93 -6.45 5.83 -15.69
C ILE A 93 -7.21 6.69 -14.69
N ASP A 94 -6.57 7.72 -14.15
CA ASP A 94 -7.28 8.76 -13.41
C ASP A 94 -7.98 9.69 -14.41
N PRO A 95 -9.27 9.55 -14.64
CA PRO A 95 -10.07 10.71 -15.01
C PRO A 95 -10.08 11.57 -13.74
N LYS A 96 -10.05 12.91 -13.89
CA LYS A 96 -10.13 13.86 -12.76
C LYS A 96 -11.05 13.31 -11.68
N PRO A 97 -10.65 13.30 -10.41
CA PRO A 97 -11.42 12.65 -9.36
C PRO A 97 -12.82 13.23 -9.34
N ASP A 98 -13.78 12.48 -9.82
CA ASP A 98 -15.18 12.78 -9.58
C ASP A 98 -15.47 12.31 -8.16
N VAL A 99 -15.36 13.25 -7.22
CA VAL A 99 -15.62 13.05 -5.81
C VAL A 99 -17.13 13.04 -5.62
N SER A 100 -17.79 12.02 -6.12
CA SER A 100 -19.21 11.82 -5.86
C SER A 100 -19.42 10.90 -4.68
N LEU A 101 -20.10 11.45 -3.67
CA LEU A 101 -20.73 10.74 -2.55
C LEU A 101 -19.91 9.68 -1.82
N ALA A 102 -19.48 10.00 -0.61
CA ALA A 102 -18.83 9.11 0.36
C ALA A 102 -17.44 8.61 -0.01
N GLY A 103 -16.67 9.33 -0.83
CA GLY A 103 -15.27 8.98 -1.15
C GLY A 103 -15.10 7.79 -2.09
N VAL A 104 -16.18 7.28 -2.68
CA VAL A 104 -16.15 6.21 -3.66
C VAL A 104 -16.13 6.80 -5.07
N THR A 105 -14.99 6.82 -5.69
CA THR A 105 -14.85 7.14 -7.11
C THR A 105 -15.43 6.01 -7.97
N ARG A 106 -16.56 6.24 -8.60
CA ARG A 106 -17.28 5.24 -9.43
C ARG A 106 -16.65 4.97 -10.80
N SER A 107 -15.52 5.56 -11.17
CA SER A 107 -15.02 5.41 -12.54
C SER A 107 -13.51 5.32 -12.66
N ARG A 108 -12.90 4.42 -11.89
CA ARG A 108 -11.54 4.01 -12.21
C ARG A 108 -11.61 2.89 -13.24
N ALA A 109 -11.46 3.22 -14.51
CA ALA A 109 -11.34 2.19 -15.54
C ALA A 109 -10.01 1.46 -15.35
N ALA A 110 -10.08 0.18 -14.97
CA ALA A 110 -8.91 -0.67 -14.93
C ALA A 110 -8.24 -0.73 -16.31
N LEU A 111 -6.91 -0.61 -16.34
CA LEU A 111 -6.16 -0.81 -17.56
C LEU A 111 -6.18 -2.28 -17.97
N LYS A 112 -6.34 -2.55 -19.27
CA LYS A 112 -6.18 -3.90 -19.81
C LYS A 112 -4.69 -4.25 -19.87
N LEU A 113 -4.23 -5.12 -18.98
CA LEU A 113 -2.83 -5.50 -18.82
C LEU A 113 -2.45 -6.81 -19.54
N LYS A 114 -3.18 -7.18 -20.59
CA LYS A 114 -2.94 -8.38 -21.43
C LYS A 114 -2.86 -9.70 -20.62
N GLY A 115 -3.75 -9.85 -19.64
CA GLY A 115 -3.84 -11.06 -18.80
C GLY A 115 -2.87 -11.11 -17.62
N ARG A 116 -2.15 -10.01 -17.35
CA ARG A 116 -1.26 -9.87 -16.20
C ARG A 116 -1.90 -8.99 -15.14
N THR A 117 -1.51 -9.18 -13.88
CA THR A 117 -1.87 -8.27 -12.81
C THR A 117 -0.98 -7.02 -12.81
N SER A 118 -1.47 -5.94 -12.21
CA SER A 118 -0.66 -4.73 -12.03
C SER A 118 0.61 -5.01 -11.22
N SER A 119 0.52 -5.85 -10.21
CA SER A 119 1.66 -6.17 -9.35
C SER A 119 2.70 -7.07 -9.99
N GLU A 120 2.33 -7.93 -10.95
CA GLU A 120 3.33 -8.65 -11.77
C GLU A 120 4.16 -7.67 -12.62
N ILE A 121 3.55 -6.60 -13.12
CA ILE A 121 4.26 -5.54 -13.85
C ILE A 121 5.16 -4.73 -12.91
N VAL A 122 4.69 -4.40 -11.70
CA VAL A 122 5.50 -3.73 -10.69
C VAL A 122 6.69 -4.59 -10.26
N ALA A 123 6.50 -5.91 -10.12
CA ALA A 123 7.58 -6.84 -9.78
C ALA A 123 8.71 -6.84 -10.82
N GLU A 124 8.39 -6.75 -12.11
CA GLU A 124 9.39 -6.62 -13.16
C GLU A 124 10.14 -5.29 -13.10
N MET A 125 9.43 -4.18 -12.83
CA MET A 125 10.04 -2.85 -12.69
C MET A 125 10.94 -2.76 -11.44
N ALA A 126 10.60 -3.52 -10.39
CA ALA A 126 11.33 -3.58 -9.13
C ALA A 126 12.19 -4.86 -9.03
N ALA A 127 12.90 -5.20 -10.09
CA ALA A 127 13.72 -6.41 -10.14
C ALA A 127 14.66 -6.51 -8.93
N GLY A 128 14.64 -7.66 -8.24
CA GLY A 128 15.37 -7.89 -7.00
C GLY A 128 14.60 -7.54 -5.72
N ALA A 129 13.39 -6.96 -5.81
CA ALA A 129 12.50 -6.82 -4.67
C ALA A 129 11.70 -8.11 -4.42
N ARG A 130 11.33 -8.37 -3.17
CA ARG A 130 10.33 -9.37 -2.80
C ARG A 130 8.97 -8.66 -2.74
N LEU A 131 8.22 -8.74 -3.84
CA LEU A 131 6.98 -7.97 -3.99
C LEU A 131 5.80 -8.62 -3.27
N VAL A 132 5.04 -7.79 -2.58
CA VAL A 132 3.77 -8.16 -1.95
C VAL A 132 2.72 -7.11 -2.33
N LYS A 133 1.62 -7.52 -3.00
CA LYS A 133 0.48 -6.64 -3.24
C LYS A 133 -0.36 -6.57 -1.98
N SER A 134 -0.63 -5.35 -1.50
CA SER A 134 -1.51 -5.13 -0.35
C SER A 134 -1.99 -3.68 -0.29
N ILE A 135 -2.94 -3.39 0.61
CA ILE A 135 -3.41 -2.01 0.90
C ILE A 135 -4.05 -1.31 -0.33
N SER A 136 -4.51 -2.06 -1.30
CA SER A 136 -5.01 -1.54 -2.58
C SER A 136 -6.50 -1.80 -2.82
N ASN A 137 -7.16 -2.56 -1.95
CA ASN A 137 -8.50 -3.10 -2.19
C ASN A 137 -9.64 -2.16 -1.78
N MET A 138 -9.39 -1.09 -1.00
CA MET A 138 -10.44 -0.21 -0.50
C MET A 138 -10.01 1.25 -0.40
N PRO A 139 -10.96 2.21 -0.41
CA PRO A 139 -10.69 3.61 -0.09
C PRO A 139 -10.13 3.77 1.32
N MET A 140 -9.07 4.55 1.47
CA MET A 140 -8.43 4.81 2.76
C MET A 140 -9.37 5.49 3.78
N ALA A 141 -10.39 6.20 3.30
CA ALA A 141 -11.40 6.83 4.14
C ALA A 141 -12.16 5.83 5.04
N TRP A 142 -12.29 4.58 4.63
CA TRP A 142 -13.00 3.55 5.39
C TRP A 142 -12.23 3.06 6.62
N ILE A 143 -10.91 3.20 6.61
CA ILE A 143 -10.03 2.75 7.68
C ILE A 143 -9.31 3.91 8.39
N GLN A 144 -9.79 5.15 8.27
CA GLN A 144 -9.20 6.30 8.96
C GLN A 144 -9.48 6.33 10.47
N ASP A 145 -10.56 5.68 10.91
CA ASP A 145 -10.94 5.66 12.32
C ASP A 145 -10.24 4.52 13.05
N PHE A 146 -9.47 4.90 14.07
CA PHE A 146 -8.67 4.02 14.92
C PHE A 146 -9.41 3.58 16.20
N SER A 147 -10.73 3.77 16.29
CA SER A 147 -11.49 3.39 17.47
C SER A 147 -11.37 1.89 17.76
N PRO A 148 -10.94 1.49 18.96
CA PRO A 148 -10.79 0.08 19.33
C PRO A 148 -12.12 -0.68 19.37
N ASN A 149 -13.24 0.04 19.35
CA ASN A 149 -14.59 -0.52 19.38
C ASN A 149 -15.16 -0.79 17.99
N LYS A 150 -14.43 -0.43 16.91
CA LYS A 150 -14.85 -0.73 15.55
C LYS A 150 -14.48 -2.15 15.13
N PRO A 151 -15.29 -2.78 14.28
CA PRO A 151 -14.91 -4.03 13.65
C PRO A 151 -13.58 -3.86 12.88
N ARG A 152 -12.71 -4.86 12.97
CA ARG A 152 -11.40 -4.83 12.33
C ARG A 152 -11.56 -5.00 10.81
N SER A 153 -11.17 -3.99 10.05
CA SER A 153 -11.24 -4.04 8.58
C SER A 153 -10.22 -5.01 7.99
N VAL A 154 -10.64 -5.71 6.92
CA VAL A 154 -9.82 -6.70 6.23
C VAL A 154 -9.02 -6.04 5.11
N ILE A 155 -7.73 -6.30 5.08
CA ILE A 155 -6.79 -5.96 4.01
C ILE A 155 -6.36 -7.24 3.31
N PHE A 156 -6.51 -7.31 1.99
CA PHE A 156 -6.05 -8.45 1.22
C PHE A 156 -4.56 -8.34 0.91
N THR A 157 -3.90 -9.48 0.91
CA THR A 157 -2.44 -9.58 0.70
C THR A 157 -2.15 -10.73 -0.25
N SER A 158 -1.29 -10.50 -1.24
CA SER A 158 -0.86 -11.49 -2.22
C SER A 158 0.62 -11.33 -2.53
N GLY A 159 1.31 -12.42 -2.80
CA GLY A 159 2.74 -12.39 -3.09
C GLY A 159 3.31 -13.78 -3.34
N ASP A 160 4.39 -13.84 -4.09
CA ASP A 160 5.00 -15.12 -4.46
C ASP A 160 6.08 -15.56 -3.46
N ASP A 161 6.69 -14.61 -2.72
CA ASP A 161 7.60 -14.91 -1.62
C ASP A 161 6.81 -15.07 -0.31
N ALA A 162 6.74 -16.29 0.20
CA ALA A 162 5.96 -16.63 1.39
C ALA A 162 6.45 -15.92 2.66
N GLN A 163 7.77 -15.74 2.80
CA GLN A 163 8.35 -15.07 3.97
C GLN A 163 8.07 -13.56 3.94
N ALA A 164 8.25 -12.91 2.79
CA ALA A 164 7.93 -11.49 2.63
C ALA A 164 6.44 -11.23 2.88
N LYS A 165 5.57 -12.09 2.34
CA LYS A 165 4.13 -12.01 2.55
C LYS A 165 3.76 -12.15 4.03
N GLN A 166 4.36 -13.11 4.75
CA GLN A 166 4.13 -13.29 6.18
C GLN A 166 4.55 -12.06 7.00
N ILE A 167 5.70 -11.44 6.69
CA ILE A 167 6.15 -10.20 7.34
C ILE A 167 5.14 -9.06 7.12
N VAL A 168 4.63 -8.91 5.90
CA VAL A 168 3.62 -7.87 5.58
C VAL A 168 2.30 -8.16 6.31
N ILE A 169 1.87 -9.42 6.40
CA ILE A 169 0.67 -9.83 7.15
C ILE A 169 0.82 -9.47 8.63
N GLU A 170 1.96 -9.78 9.23
CA GLU A 170 2.24 -9.45 10.63
C GLU A 170 2.26 -7.93 10.85
N LEU A 171 2.89 -7.19 9.93
CA LEU A 171 2.93 -5.73 9.96
C LEU A 171 1.51 -5.13 9.92
N ILE A 172 0.65 -5.58 9.02
CA ILE A 172 -0.75 -5.13 8.93
C ILE A 172 -1.52 -5.51 10.19
N ASN A 173 -1.38 -6.75 10.67
CA ASN A 173 -2.08 -7.22 11.86
C ASN A 173 -1.68 -6.45 13.13
N SER A 174 -0.43 -5.96 13.21
CA SER A 174 0.04 -5.14 14.33
C SER A 174 -0.69 -3.81 14.44
N THR A 175 -1.29 -3.33 13.36
CA THR A 175 -2.03 -2.06 13.31
C THR A 175 -3.49 -2.14 13.77
N GLY A 176 -3.97 -3.34 14.12
CA GLY A 176 -5.39 -3.57 14.42
C GLY A 176 -6.25 -3.93 13.19
N LEU A 177 -5.75 -3.75 11.98
CA LEU A 177 -6.34 -4.29 10.75
C LEU A 177 -6.15 -5.82 10.70
N VAL A 178 -6.79 -6.50 9.76
CA VAL A 178 -6.62 -7.94 9.56
C VAL A 178 -6.18 -8.22 8.13
N ALA A 179 -4.99 -8.77 7.96
CA ALA A 179 -4.53 -9.23 6.65
C ALA A 179 -5.06 -10.63 6.33
N ILE A 180 -5.56 -10.81 5.11
CA ILE A 180 -5.96 -12.11 4.56
C ILE A 180 -5.08 -12.42 3.35
N ASP A 181 -4.40 -13.56 3.42
CA ASP A 181 -3.59 -14.09 2.31
C ASP A 181 -4.49 -14.67 1.21
N LEU A 182 -4.37 -14.14 0.00
CA LEU A 182 -5.07 -14.62 -1.19
C LEU A 182 -4.16 -15.43 -2.14
N GLY A 183 -2.91 -15.73 -1.73
CA GLY A 183 -1.98 -16.52 -2.52
C GLY A 183 -0.98 -15.70 -3.34
N SER A 184 -0.74 -16.11 -4.59
CA SER A 184 0.27 -15.50 -5.48
C SER A 184 -0.16 -14.14 -6.04
N LEU A 185 0.80 -13.43 -6.65
CA LEU A 185 0.51 -12.18 -7.37
C LEU A 185 -0.45 -12.43 -8.54
N ALA A 186 -0.28 -13.51 -9.28
CA ALA A 186 -1.10 -13.84 -10.44
C ALA A 186 -2.54 -14.20 -10.06
N ILE A 187 -2.76 -14.95 -8.99
CA ILE A 187 -4.09 -15.43 -8.57
C ILE A 187 -4.73 -14.45 -7.58
N GLY A 188 -4.12 -14.29 -6.43
CA GLY A 188 -4.65 -13.43 -5.38
C GLY A 188 -4.64 -11.96 -5.78
N GLY A 189 -3.55 -11.48 -6.42
CA GLY A 189 -3.46 -10.12 -6.92
C GLY A 189 -4.59 -9.77 -7.88
N ALA A 190 -4.94 -10.68 -8.79
CA ALA A 190 -6.06 -10.52 -9.71
C ALA A 190 -7.43 -10.42 -9.01
N MET A 191 -7.55 -10.85 -7.75
CA MET A 191 -8.83 -10.81 -7.03
C MET A 191 -9.09 -9.45 -6.36
N HIS A 192 -8.06 -8.66 -6.04
CA HIS A 192 -8.22 -7.42 -5.28
C HIS A 192 -7.63 -6.15 -5.93
N GLU A 193 -7.15 -6.23 -7.16
CA GLU A 193 -6.83 -5.02 -7.94
C GLU A 193 -8.10 -4.32 -8.47
N VAL A 194 -7.96 -3.08 -8.96
CA VAL A 194 -9.11 -2.29 -9.45
C VAL A 194 -9.91 -3.04 -10.51
N GLY A 195 -11.22 -3.11 -10.30
CA GLY A 195 -12.16 -3.82 -11.18
C GLY A 195 -12.31 -5.30 -10.89
N ALA A 196 -11.55 -5.85 -9.95
CA ALA A 196 -11.64 -7.25 -9.52
C ALA A 196 -12.76 -7.46 -8.48
N PRO A 197 -13.19 -8.71 -8.24
CA PRO A 197 -14.32 -9.02 -7.35
C PRO A 197 -14.19 -8.51 -5.91
N LEU A 198 -12.97 -8.40 -5.38
CA LEU A 198 -12.70 -7.93 -4.01
C LEU A 198 -12.26 -6.45 -3.96
N SER A 199 -12.24 -5.75 -5.10
CA SER A 199 -11.92 -4.33 -5.15
C SER A 199 -13.10 -3.48 -4.72
N GLY A 200 -12.87 -2.56 -3.77
CA GLY A 200 -13.93 -1.68 -3.25
C GLY A 200 -14.97 -2.42 -2.41
N VAL A 201 -14.60 -3.55 -1.83
CA VAL A 201 -15.44 -4.31 -0.89
C VAL A 201 -14.90 -4.07 0.51
N GLU A 202 -15.76 -3.56 1.41
CA GLU A 202 -15.46 -3.45 2.82
C GLU A 202 -15.87 -4.74 3.53
N LEU A 203 -14.89 -5.42 4.13
CA LEU A 203 -15.10 -6.60 4.95
C LEU A 203 -14.57 -6.37 6.36
N HIS A 204 -15.28 -6.93 7.33
CA HIS A 204 -14.89 -6.89 8.72
C HIS A 204 -14.62 -8.29 9.25
N PHE A 205 -13.51 -8.41 9.98
CA PHE A 205 -13.16 -9.66 10.63
C PHE A 205 -13.94 -9.83 11.93
N VAL A 206 -14.70 -10.89 12.05
CA VAL A 206 -15.45 -11.25 13.25
C VAL A 206 -14.68 -12.28 14.07
N ARG A 207 -14.36 -13.42 13.46
CA ARG A 207 -13.59 -14.51 14.11
C ARG A 207 -13.11 -15.53 13.09
N ARG A 208 -12.06 -16.27 13.44
CA ARG A 208 -11.62 -17.46 12.71
C ARG A 208 -12.15 -18.71 13.41
N LEU A 209 -12.74 -19.64 12.68
CA LEU A 209 -13.00 -20.98 13.20
C LEU A 209 -11.65 -21.70 13.36
N ARG A 210 -11.47 -22.40 14.47
CA ARG A 210 -10.29 -23.23 14.74
C ARG A 210 -10.46 -24.61 14.13
#